data_41bcc9fcf8ae2cfca6c9b70f0a94c713
#
_entry.id   41bcc9fcf8ae2cfca6c9b70f0a94c713
#
_cell.length_a   1.000
_cell.length_b   1.000
_cell.length_c   1.000
_cell.angle_alpha   90.00
_cell.angle_beta   90.00
_cell.angle_gamma   90.00
#
_symmetry.space_group_name_H-M   'P 1'
#
loop_
_entity.id
_entity.type
_entity.pdbx_description
1 polymer ?
#
loop_
_entity_poly.entity_id
_entity_poly.type
_entity_poly.pdbx_seq_one_letter_code
_entity_poly.pdbx_strand_id
1 'polypeptide(L)'
;MVEADPMTITTVPDEAAFKARLQRSGRLDHGWLDLAIDLDGASIGRIQTFVPSGRPLPLNVFEVGIGLREDARGKGYGREALALLTGWLFEHAGAEKVEAPADPKNVAMRTVFERLGWELVGTLNEFEREWVMYAITRSLFFDHRDPARVSWLNSRRDT
;
A
#
# COMPACT_ATOMS: atom_id res chain seq x y z
N MET A 1 16.02 10.81 13.56
CA MET A 1 15.18 11.61 12.63
C MET A 1 15.11 10.84 11.33
N VAL A 2 13.97 10.28 11.02
CA VAL A 2 13.75 9.63 9.71
C VAL A 2 13.53 10.79 8.73
N GLU A 3 14.51 11.04 7.89
CA GLU A 3 14.38 12.01 6.81
C GLU A 3 13.25 11.51 5.90
N ALA A 4 12.21 12.34 5.75
CA ALA A 4 11.06 11.96 4.94
C ALA A 4 11.54 11.79 3.50
N ASP A 5 11.29 10.63 2.92
CA ASP A 5 11.49 10.41 1.50
C ASP A 5 10.65 11.45 0.73
N PRO A 6 11.25 12.33 -0.08
CA PRO A 6 10.52 13.38 -0.79
C PRO A 6 9.49 12.82 -1.78
N MET A 7 9.54 11.53 -2.06
CA MET A 7 8.58 10.83 -2.91
C MET A 7 7.40 10.22 -2.16
N THR A 8 7.41 10.26 -0.83
CA THR A 8 6.34 9.71 0.02
C THR A 8 5.49 10.84 0.59
N ILE A 9 4.17 10.66 0.65
CA ILE A 9 3.31 11.55 1.41
C ILE A 9 3.57 11.29 2.90
N THR A 10 4.53 11.99 3.46
CA THR A 10 4.67 12.06 4.90
C THR A 10 4.14 13.38 5.39
N THR A 11 2.91 13.40 5.83
CA THR A 11 2.58 14.29 6.94
C THR A 11 3.41 13.77 8.11
N VAL A 12 4.40 14.55 8.56
CA VAL A 12 5.09 14.23 9.82
C VAL A 12 4.02 14.22 10.90
N PRO A 13 3.60 13.06 11.42
CA PRO A 13 2.62 13.07 12.48
C PRO A 13 3.28 13.73 13.68
N ASP A 14 2.50 14.48 14.43
CA ASP A 14 2.81 14.83 15.80
C ASP A 14 3.34 13.57 16.51
N GLU A 15 4.41 13.68 17.26
CA GLU A 15 5.10 12.56 17.90
C GLU A 15 4.14 11.72 18.75
N ALA A 16 3.17 12.34 19.42
CA ALA A 16 2.16 11.64 20.21
C ALA A 16 1.22 10.83 19.34
N ALA A 17 0.78 11.36 18.21
CA ALA A 17 -0.04 10.65 17.24
C ALA A 17 0.72 9.46 16.62
N PHE A 18 2.00 9.65 16.33
CA PHE A 18 2.86 8.58 15.82
C PHE A 18 3.03 7.44 16.83
N LYS A 19 3.32 7.76 18.10
CA LYS A 19 3.41 6.77 19.17
C LYS A 19 2.11 6.00 19.38
N ALA A 20 0.97 6.69 19.36
CA ALA A 20 -0.34 6.06 19.48
C ALA A 20 -0.62 5.10 18.30
N ARG A 21 -0.17 5.43 17.10
CA ARG A 21 -0.28 4.54 15.93
C ARG A 21 0.61 3.31 16.06
N LEU A 22 1.85 3.46 16.54
CA LEU A 22 2.74 2.33 16.78
C LEU A 22 2.17 1.32 17.78
N GLN A 23 1.47 1.80 18.82
CA GLN A 23 0.82 0.92 19.81
C GLN A 23 -0.32 0.09 19.22
N ARG A 24 -0.92 0.54 18.11
CA ARG A 24 -1.98 -0.17 17.36
C ARG A 24 -1.47 -0.89 16.13
N SER A 25 -0.17 -0.88 15.90
CA SER A 25 0.45 -1.53 14.75
C SER A 25 0.10 -3.02 14.69
N GLY A 26 -0.15 -3.51 13.48
CA GLY A 26 -0.55 -4.89 13.24
C GLY A 26 -2.05 -5.19 13.45
N ARG A 27 -2.85 -4.19 13.78
CA ARG A 27 -4.31 -4.33 13.92
C ARG A 27 -5.02 -3.35 12.99
N LEU A 28 -5.99 -3.86 12.26
CA LEU A 28 -6.91 -3.01 11.52
C LEU A 28 -7.92 -2.41 12.52
N ASP A 29 -7.56 -1.28 13.08
CA ASP A 29 -8.31 -0.58 14.09
C ASP A 29 -8.73 0.78 13.56
N HIS A 30 -10.02 1.12 13.70
CA HIS A 30 -10.59 2.36 13.17
C HIS A 30 -10.27 2.63 11.69
N GLY A 31 -10.16 1.58 10.88
CA GLY A 31 -9.84 1.68 9.44
C GLY A 31 -8.38 2.02 9.14
N TRP A 32 -7.48 1.78 10.07
CA TRP A 32 -6.04 2.01 9.89
C TRP A 32 -5.22 0.77 10.26
N LEU A 33 -4.21 0.44 9.45
CA LEU A 33 -3.28 -0.66 9.70
C LEU A 33 -1.87 -0.21 9.29
N ASP A 34 -0.91 -0.34 10.20
CA ASP A 34 0.52 -0.15 9.94
C ASP A 34 1.25 -1.49 10.11
N LEU A 35 2.09 -1.83 9.15
CA LEU A 35 2.90 -3.05 9.17
C LEU A 35 4.36 -2.74 8.83
N ALA A 36 5.29 -3.39 9.52
CA ALA A 36 6.68 -3.43 9.09
C ALA A 36 6.84 -4.42 7.93
N ILE A 37 7.75 -4.11 7.02
CA ILE A 37 8.22 -5.03 6.00
C ILE A 37 9.55 -5.60 6.50
N ASP A 38 9.56 -6.88 6.83
CA ASP A 38 10.74 -7.55 7.34
C ASP A 38 11.34 -8.47 6.28
N LEU A 39 12.67 -8.45 6.22
CA LEU A 39 13.47 -9.37 5.43
C LEU A 39 14.49 -10.02 6.34
N ASP A 40 14.39 -11.33 6.54
CA ASP A 40 15.32 -12.13 7.37
C ASP A 40 15.54 -11.55 8.78
N GLY A 41 14.47 -11.06 9.40
CA GLY A 41 14.49 -10.51 10.76
C GLY A 41 14.93 -9.05 10.86
N ALA A 42 15.17 -8.38 9.75
CA ALA A 42 15.48 -6.96 9.70
C ALA A 42 14.35 -6.17 9.02
N SER A 43 13.92 -5.08 9.63
CA SER A 43 12.92 -4.20 9.01
C SER A 43 13.55 -3.41 7.86
N ILE A 44 12.99 -3.57 6.66
CA ILE A 44 13.44 -2.89 5.45
C ILE A 44 12.48 -1.80 4.99
N GLY A 45 11.33 -1.67 5.63
CA GLY A 45 10.35 -0.67 5.27
C GLY A 45 9.05 -0.79 6.03
N ARG A 46 8.08 -0.03 5.58
CA ARG A 46 6.73 0.04 6.15
C ARG A 46 5.70 0.03 5.05
N ILE A 47 4.59 -0.65 5.29
CA ILE A 47 3.40 -0.57 4.47
C ILE A 47 2.19 -0.27 5.36
N GLN A 48 1.30 0.56 4.88
CA GLN A 48 0.12 0.96 5.63
C GLN A 48 -1.12 0.95 4.75
N THR A 49 -2.26 0.79 5.38
CA THR A 49 -3.56 1.00 4.74
C THR A 49 -4.50 1.75 5.65
N PHE A 50 -5.41 2.49 5.06
CA PHE A 50 -6.45 3.22 5.78
C PHE A 50 -7.67 3.43 4.90
N VAL A 51 -8.80 3.68 5.57
CA VAL A 51 -10.03 4.09 4.89
C VAL A 51 -9.97 5.60 4.69
N PRO A 52 -10.00 6.10 3.45
CA PRO A 52 -9.96 7.54 3.18
C PRO A 52 -11.12 8.27 3.85
N SER A 53 -10.82 9.36 4.53
CA SER A 53 -11.84 10.23 5.14
C SER A 53 -12.62 11.03 4.08
N GLY A 54 -13.84 11.42 4.41
CA GLY A 54 -14.65 12.30 3.58
C GLY A 54 -15.39 11.63 2.42
N ARG A 55 -15.39 10.30 2.34
CA ARG A 55 -16.20 9.57 1.36
C ARG A 55 -17.54 9.15 1.96
N PRO A 56 -18.64 9.21 1.18
CA PRO A 56 -19.93 8.68 1.64
C PRO A 56 -19.84 7.15 1.80
N LEU A 57 -20.34 6.65 2.93
CA LEU A 57 -20.46 5.22 3.20
C LEU A 57 -21.62 4.61 2.38
N PRO A 58 -21.57 3.31 2.03
CA PRO A 58 -20.53 2.33 2.35
C PRO A 58 -19.60 2.09 1.16
N LEU A 59 -18.39 2.56 1.22
CA LEU A 59 -17.39 2.21 0.23
C LEU A 59 -16.28 1.44 0.94
N ASN A 60 -16.21 0.14 0.71
CA ASN A 60 -15.11 -0.70 1.15
C ASN A 60 -13.85 -0.40 0.31
N VAL A 61 -13.44 0.86 0.34
CA VAL A 61 -12.28 1.38 -0.36
C VAL A 61 -11.18 1.64 0.66
N PHE A 62 -10.02 1.07 0.40
CA PHE A 62 -8.82 1.28 1.19
C PHE A 62 -7.78 2.02 0.37
N GLU A 63 -7.05 2.90 1.00
CA GLU A 63 -5.85 3.51 0.43
C GLU A 63 -4.62 2.84 1.04
N VAL A 64 -3.59 2.62 0.24
CA VAL A 64 -2.33 2.02 0.69
C VAL A 64 -1.16 2.98 0.45
N GLY A 65 -0.19 2.93 1.37
CA GLY A 65 1.08 3.61 1.23
C GLY A 65 2.21 2.67 1.58
N ILE A 66 3.33 2.79 0.90
CA ILE A 66 4.52 1.97 1.11
C ILE A 66 5.78 2.81 1.08
N GLY A 67 6.70 2.51 1.97
CA GLY A 67 8.04 3.10 1.98
C GLY A 67 9.07 2.04 2.28
N LEU A 68 10.12 1.98 1.48
CA LEU A 68 11.28 1.12 1.67
C LEU A 68 12.52 1.94 1.96
N ARG A 69 13.41 1.39 2.78
CA ARG A 69 14.76 1.90 2.92
C ARG A 69 15.45 1.94 1.56
N GLU A 70 16.29 2.91 1.35
CA GLU A 70 16.97 3.11 0.07
C GLU A 70 17.75 1.88 -0.39
N ASP A 71 18.45 1.22 0.55
CA ASP A 71 19.23 0.00 0.30
C ASP A 71 18.38 -1.24 -0.03
N ALA A 72 17.07 -1.19 0.22
CA ALA A 72 16.14 -2.27 -0.07
C ALA A 72 15.32 -2.06 -1.36
N ARG A 73 15.49 -0.92 -2.02
CA ARG A 73 14.76 -0.58 -3.25
C ARG A 73 15.30 -1.31 -4.47
N GLY A 74 14.48 -1.42 -5.52
CA GLY A 74 14.87 -1.99 -6.80
C GLY A 74 15.07 -3.52 -6.81
N LYS A 75 14.61 -4.23 -5.77
CA LYS A 75 14.79 -5.68 -5.59
C LYS A 75 13.48 -6.47 -5.63
N GLY A 76 12.36 -5.82 -5.86
CA GLY A 76 11.05 -6.45 -5.93
C GLY A 76 10.30 -6.56 -4.60
N TYR A 77 10.87 -6.14 -3.48
CA TYR A 77 10.24 -6.25 -2.15
C TYR A 77 8.99 -5.39 -2.03
N GLY A 78 8.99 -4.18 -2.61
CA GLY A 78 7.81 -3.32 -2.63
C GLY A 78 6.65 -3.91 -3.40
N ARG A 79 6.93 -4.54 -4.54
CA ARG A 79 5.93 -5.24 -5.34
C ARG A 79 5.31 -6.40 -4.56
N GLU A 80 6.13 -7.20 -3.91
CA GLU A 80 5.69 -8.33 -3.09
C GLU A 80 4.83 -7.86 -1.90
N ALA A 81 5.31 -6.90 -1.13
CA ALA A 81 4.59 -6.37 0.02
C ALA A 81 3.23 -5.76 -0.38
N LEU A 82 3.20 -5.02 -1.48
CA LEU A 82 1.96 -4.43 -1.99
C LEU A 82 0.96 -5.50 -2.45
N ALA A 83 1.43 -6.53 -3.14
CA ALA A 83 0.58 -7.65 -3.56
C ALA A 83 0.01 -8.42 -2.36
N LEU A 84 0.83 -8.65 -1.33
CA LEU A 84 0.41 -9.33 -0.10
C LEU A 84 -0.67 -8.55 0.66
N LEU A 85 -0.45 -7.26 0.89
CA LEU A 85 -1.43 -6.44 1.61
C LEU A 85 -2.73 -6.30 0.81
N THR A 86 -2.63 -6.05 -0.48
CA THR A 86 -3.80 -5.92 -1.36
C THR A 86 -4.63 -7.19 -1.38
N GLY A 87 -3.99 -8.35 -1.47
CA GLY A 87 -4.65 -9.65 -1.38
C GLY A 87 -5.36 -9.84 -0.03
N TRP A 88 -4.69 -9.52 1.05
CA TRP A 88 -5.27 -9.60 2.39
C TRP A 88 -6.50 -8.68 2.55
N LEU A 89 -6.43 -7.46 2.03
CA LEU A 89 -7.55 -6.52 2.06
C LEU A 89 -8.78 -7.07 1.33
N PHE A 90 -8.58 -7.67 0.16
CA PHE A 90 -9.68 -8.28 -0.59
C PHE A 90 -10.22 -9.55 0.06
N GLU A 91 -9.38 -10.37 0.64
CA GLU A 91 -9.81 -11.66 1.21
C GLU A 91 -10.38 -11.54 2.63
N HIS A 92 -9.85 -10.63 3.45
CA HIS A 92 -10.13 -10.58 4.88
C HIS A 92 -10.70 -9.27 5.41
N ALA A 93 -10.51 -8.15 4.73
CA ALA A 93 -10.99 -6.84 5.16
C ALA A 93 -12.25 -6.37 4.42
N GLY A 94 -12.77 -7.16 3.49
CA GLY A 94 -13.96 -6.81 2.73
C GLY A 94 -13.77 -5.69 1.71
N ALA A 95 -12.54 -5.43 1.29
CA ALA A 95 -12.25 -4.42 0.29
C ALA A 95 -12.93 -4.73 -1.05
N GLU A 96 -13.51 -3.72 -1.67
CA GLU A 96 -14.00 -3.76 -3.04
C GLU A 96 -13.03 -3.08 -4.01
N LYS A 97 -12.30 -2.11 -3.50
CA LYS A 97 -11.29 -1.35 -4.26
C LYS A 97 -10.15 -0.94 -3.34
N VAL A 98 -8.94 -0.97 -3.85
CA VAL A 98 -7.75 -0.43 -3.21
C VAL A 98 -7.15 0.65 -4.09
N GLU A 99 -6.80 1.76 -3.49
CA GLU A 99 -6.24 2.94 -4.17
C GLU A 99 -4.86 3.27 -3.61
N ALA A 100 -4.03 3.92 -4.41
CA ALA A 100 -2.75 4.44 -3.98
C ALA A 100 -2.34 5.68 -4.78
N PRO A 101 -1.97 6.77 -4.10
CA PRO A 101 -1.34 7.90 -4.75
C PRO A 101 0.14 7.62 -5.02
N ALA A 102 0.65 8.19 -6.08
CA ALA A 102 2.08 8.22 -6.37
C ALA A 102 2.48 9.60 -6.89
N ASP A 103 3.72 10.00 -6.60
CA ASP A 103 4.31 11.15 -7.28
C ASP A 103 4.40 10.84 -8.78
N PRO A 104 3.97 11.76 -9.67
CA PRO A 104 4.05 11.54 -11.12
C PRO A 104 5.46 11.18 -11.62
N LYS A 105 6.49 11.64 -10.90
CA LYS A 105 7.91 11.40 -11.22
C LYS A 105 8.44 10.08 -10.65
N ASN A 106 7.71 9.44 -9.76
CA ASN A 106 8.12 8.15 -9.18
C ASN A 106 7.82 7.01 -10.17
N VAL A 107 8.63 6.92 -11.21
CA VAL A 107 8.50 5.92 -12.28
C VAL A 107 8.59 4.50 -11.71
N ALA A 108 9.45 4.26 -10.73
CA ALA A 108 9.62 2.95 -10.12
C ALA A 108 8.31 2.46 -9.49
N MET A 109 7.65 3.30 -8.68
CA MET A 109 6.39 2.92 -8.03
C MET A 109 5.24 2.80 -9.02
N ARG A 110 5.15 3.69 -9.99
CA ARG A 110 4.15 3.60 -11.06
C ARG A 110 4.28 2.30 -11.85
N THR A 111 5.51 1.90 -12.18
CA THR A 111 5.78 0.62 -12.84
C THR A 111 5.33 -0.57 -11.97
N VAL A 112 5.54 -0.52 -10.66
CA VAL A 112 5.05 -1.55 -9.74
C VAL A 112 3.53 -1.68 -9.81
N PHE A 113 2.79 -0.58 -9.74
CA PHE A 113 1.33 -0.61 -9.86
C PHE A 113 0.87 -1.21 -11.18
N GLU A 114 1.44 -0.76 -12.29
CA GLU A 114 1.08 -1.24 -13.64
C GLU A 114 1.36 -2.75 -13.80
N ARG A 115 2.50 -3.22 -13.31
CA ARG A 115 2.84 -4.65 -13.33
C ARG A 115 1.93 -5.51 -12.46
N LEU A 116 1.37 -4.96 -11.40
CA LEU A 116 0.39 -5.63 -10.55
C LEU A 116 -1.05 -5.54 -11.07
N GLY A 117 -1.26 -4.92 -12.23
CA GLY A 117 -2.58 -4.78 -12.86
C GLY A 117 -3.42 -3.64 -12.30
N TRP A 118 -2.80 -2.69 -11.61
CA TRP A 118 -3.48 -1.48 -11.19
C TRP A 118 -3.67 -0.52 -12.37
N GLU A 119 -4.76 0.21 -12.34
CA GLU A 119 -5.09 1.18 -13.37
C GLU A 119 -4.85 2.60 -12.87
N LEU A 120 -4.33 3.46 -13.76
CA LEU A 120 -4.26 4.89 -13.51
C LEU A 120 -5.66 5.47 -13.67
N VAL A 121 -6.24 5.96 -12.57
CA VAL A 121 -7.65 6.41 -12.54
C VAL A 121 -7.83 7.92 -12.50
N GLY A 122 -6.76 8.67 -12.28
CA GLY A 122 -6.84 10.12 -12.27
C GLY A 122 -5.66 10.81 -11.62
N THR A 123 -5.84 12.09 -11.37
CA THR A 123 -4.89 12.95 -10.65
C THR A 123 -5.57 13.58 -9.45
N LEU A 124 -4.79 13.89 -8.44
CA LEU A 124 -5.23 14.54 -7.21
C LEU A 124 -4.25 15.68 -6.89
N ASN A 125 -4.76 16.85 -6.58
CA ASN A 125 -3.97 17.95 -6.04
C ASN A 125 -4.18 18.03 -4.53
N GLU A 126 -3.14 17.70 -3.78
CA GLU A 126 -3.17 17.69 -2.34
C GLU A 126 -1.81 18.15 -1.79
N PHE A 127 -1.81 18.92 -0.70
CA PHE A 127 -0.60 19.47 -0.11
C PHE A 127 0.28 20.28 -1.10
N GLU A 128 -0.38 21.08 -1.95
CA GLU A 128 0.30 21.89 -2.99
C GLU A 128 1.10 21.07 -4.01
N ARG A 129 0.77 19.79 -4.17
CA ARG A 129 1.40 18.86 -5.12
C ARG A 129 0.37 18.10 -5.92
N GLU A 130 0.74 17.77 -7.15
CA GLU A 130 -0.01 16.83 -7.98
C GLU A 130 0.41 15.39 -7.65
N TRP A 131 -0.59 14.53 -7.55
CA TRP A 131 -0.45 13.10 -7.39
C TRP A 131 -1.19 12.38 -8.50
N VAL A 132 -0.67 11.26 -8.96
CA VAL A 132 -1.40 10.32 -9.79
C VAL A 132 -2.01 9.24 -8.92
N MET A 133 -3.28 8.90 -9.19
CA MET A 133 -4.01 7.87 -8.44
C MET A 133 -4.07 6.58 -9.23
N TYR A 134 -3.61 5.52 -8.63
CA TYR A 134 -3.80 4.16 -9.10
C TYR A 134 -4.87 3.46 -8.28
N ALA A 135 -5.60 2.56 -8.91
CA ALA A 135 -6.60 1.74 -8.23
C ALA A 135 -6.64 0.32 -8.81
N ILE A 136 -7.03 -0.61 -7.96
CA ILE A 136 -7.33 -1.97 -8.35
C ILE A 136 -8.64 -2.39 -7.70
N THR A 137 -9.55 -2.97 -8.50
CA THR A 137 -10.78 -3.55 -8.00
C THR A 137 -10.57 -5.01 -7.62
N ARG A 138 -11.49 -5.55 -6.82
CA ARG A 138 -11.49 -6.96 -6.45
C ARG A 138 -11.44 -7.88 -7.66
N SER A 139 -12.26 -7.62 -8.68
CA SER A 139 -12.30 -8.42 -9.90
C SER A 139 -10.96 -8.36 -10.66
N LEU A 140 -10.44 -7.16 -10.91
CA LEU A 140 -9.13 -7.01 -11.56
C LEU A 140 -8.01 -7.73 -10.80
N PHE A 141 -8.04 -7.68 -9.47
CA PHE A 141 -7.05 -8.34 -8.64
C PHE A 141 -7.04 -9.86 -8.86
N PHE A 142 -8.19 -10.50 -8.85
CA PHE A 142 -8.28 -11.95 -9.01
C PHE A 142 -8.18 -12.41 -10.46
N ASP A 143 -8.56 -11.57 -11.42
CA ASP A 143 -8.48 -11.87 -12.85
C ASP A 143 -7.06 -11.65 -13.43
N HIS A 144 -6.28 -10.79 -12.79
CA HIS A 144 -4.92 -10.51 -13.24
C HIS A 144 -3.99 -11.69 -12.98
N ARG A 145 -3.56 -12.34 -14.07
CA ARG A 145 -2.70 -13.54 -14.03
C ARG A 145 -1.22 -13.18 -14.06
N ASP A 146 -0.74 -12.42 -13.09
CA ASP A 146 0.70 -12.29 -12.88
C ASP A 146 1.24 -13.59 -12.28
N PRO A 147 2.24 -14.25 -12.90
CA PRO A 147 2.82 -15.49 -12.38
C PRO A 147 3.32 -15.39 -10.94
N ALA A 148 3.83 -14.22 -10.53
CA ALA A 148 4.27 -13.98 -9.16
C ALA A 148 3.10 -14.00 -8.16
N ARG A 149 1.89 -13.64 -8.57
CA ARG A 149 0.66 -13.72 -7.76
C ARG A 149 0.12 -15.13 -7.65
N VAL A 150 0.10 -15.86 -8.76
CA VAL A 150 -0.42 -17.23 -8.81
C VAL A 150 0.42 -18.15 -7.93
N SER A 151 1.73 -17.99 -7.94
CA SER A 151 2.66 -18.75 -7.12
C SER A 151 2.40 -18.54 -5.61
N TRP A 152 2.14 -17.32 -5.19
CA TRP A 152 1.87 -17.01 -3.79
C TRP A 152 0.50 -17.50 -3.32
N LEU A 153 -0.54 -17.34 -4.14
CA LEU A 153 -1.89 -17.84 -3.83
C LEU A 153 -1.90 -19.37 -3.71
N ASN A 154 -1.10 -20.05 -4.53
CA ASN A 154 -0.99 -21.50 -4.49
C ASN A 154 -0.21 -22.01 -3.28
N SER A 155 0.84 -21.29 -2.84
CA SER A 155 1.64 -21.71 -1.67
C SER A 155 0.89 -21.63 -0.33
N ARG A 156 -0.22 -20.90 -0.25
CA ARG A 156 -1.06 -20.82 0.95
C ARG A 156 -2.24 -21.81 1.00
N ARG A 157 -2.52 -22.51 -0.10
CA ARG A 157 -3.55 -23.53 -0.11
C ARG A 157 -3.07 -24.87 0.46
N ASP A 158 -1.76 -25.04 0.61
CA ASP A 158 -1.13 -26.26 1.10
C ASP A 158 -0.72 -26.17 2.59
N THR A 159 -1.14 -25.15 3.29
CA THR A 159 -1.04 -24.97 4.75
C THR A 159 -2.40 -24.73 5.36
#